data_be38b6d9b8949e050f0f99f0fe464f21
#
_entry.id   be38b6d9b8949e050f0f99f0fe464f21
#
_cell.length_a   1.000
_cell.length_b   1.000
_cell.length_c   1.000
_cell.angle_alpha   90.00
_cell.angle_beta   90.00
_cell.angle_gamma   90.00
#
_symmetry.space_group_name_H-M   'P 1'
#
loop_
_entity.id
_entity.type
_entity.pdbx_description
1 polymer ?
#
loop_
_entity_poly.entity_id
_entity_poly.type
_entity_poly.pdbx_seq_one_letter_code
_entity_poly.pdbx_strand_id
1 'polypeptide(L)'
;MALKIACGQIEIIAGRPDLNTKKILRHMDMACQNGIDILLLPELAVPGYFLGDLWEQTAFIEDCAAYGDEIIAATENCGELCVIFGNIAVDNSKRNEDGRARKYNAAFAAQHGKLLTNGTLPYDFIVKNALPNYREFDDNRHFYGLRQLALELDKQVAGLHQPLTVTAHGETVKLGLMLCEDGWTENYFLDVPQLLAQHGAELLCNISCSPFSINKNSKRHRLFGSAAQKAGIPLIYCNNVGIQNNGKN
;
A
#
# COMPACT_ATOMS: atom_id res chain seq x y z
N MET A 1 -24.44 1.28 -10.14
CA MET A 1 -23.60 1.94 -11.18
C MET A 1 -22.30 1.18 -11.35
N ALA A 2 -21.55 1.38 -12.46
CA ALA A 2 -20.24 0.77 -12.61
C ALA A 2 -19.21 1.56 -11.77
N LEU A 3 -18.41 0.87 -10.95
CA LEU A 3 -17.34 1.45 -10.17
C LEU A 3 -16.20 1.94 -11.11
N LYS A 4 -15.81 3.20 -10.98
CA LYS A 4 -14.71 3.82 -11.75
C LYS A 4 -13.45 3.86 -10.93
N ILE A 5 -12.42 3.16 -11.40
CA ILE A 5 -11.14 3.04 -10.69
C ILE A 5 -10.01 3.58 -11.56
N ALA A 6 -9.14 4.39 -10.98
CA ALA A 6 -7.93 4.89 -11.62
C ALA A 6 -6.67 4.36 -10.95
N CYS A 7 -5.68 4.00 -11.77
CA CYS A 7 -4.32 3.71 -11.32
C CYS A 7 -3.43 4.92 -11.58
N GLY A 8 -3.03 5.61 -10.55
CA GLY A 8 -2.05 6.69 -10.60
C GLY A 8 -0.63 6.13 -10.65
N GLN A 9 -0.23 5.57 -11.79
CA GLN A 9 1.14 5.10 -12.00
C GLN A 9 2.08 6.28 -12.21
N ILE A 10 2.38 6.97 -11.10
CA ILE A 10 3.15 8.22 -11.09
C ILE A 10 4.65 7.94 -10.94
N GLU A 11 5.45 8.87 -11.44
CA GLU A 11 6.89 8.89 -11.17
C GLU A 11 7.14 9.32 -9.73
N ILE A 12 7.70 8.43 -8.94
CA ILE A 12 8.08 8.67 -7.54
C ILE A 12 9.55 9.09 -7.48
N ILE A 13 9.82 10.22 -6.83
CA ILE A 13 11.18 10.72 -6.60
C ILE A 13 11.59 10.28 -5.20
N ALA A 14 12.53 9.35 -5.12
CA ALA A 14 13.01 8.81 -3.85
C ALA A 14 13.59 9.91 -2.93
N GLY A 15 13.15 9.95 -1.65
CA GLY A 15 13.59 10.92 -0.66
C GLY A 15 12.99 12.33 -0.84
N ARG A 16 11.97 12.49 -1.70
CA ARG A 16 11.31 13.80 -1.93
C ARG A 16 9.80 13.71 -1.67
N PRO A 17 9.40 13.48 -0.39
CA PRO A 17 7.98 13.39 -0.03
C PRO A 17 7.20 14.66 -0.40
N ASP A 18 7.83 15.83 -0.35
CA ASP A 18 7.28 17.12 -0.75
C ASP A 18 6.84 17.15 -2.23
N LEU A 19 7.68 16.64 -3.13
CA LEU A 19 7.38 16.61 -4.57
C LEU A 19 6.38 15.50 -4.92
N ASN A 20 6.51 14.36 -4.27
CA ASN A 20 5.63 13.23 -4.47
C ASN A 20 4.20 13.57 -4.03
N THR A 21 4.04 14.19 -2.87
CA THR A 21 2.73 14.61 -2.36
C THR A 21 2.07 15.63 -3.27
N LYS A 22 2.81 16.62 -3.80
CA LYS A 22 2.28 17.55 -4.81
C LYS A 22 1.76 16.84 -6.05
N LYS A 23 2.46 15.79 -6.53
CA LYS A 23 1.99 14.96 -7.65
C LYS A 23 0.73 14.19 -7.27
N ILE A 24 0.70 13.60 -6.07
CA ILE A 24 -0.46 12.85 -5.55
C ILE A 24 -1.69 13.75 -5.51
N LEU A 25 -1.61 14.91 -4.86
CA LEU A 25 -2.72 15.88 -4.74
C LEU A 25 -3.26 16.30 -6.12
N ARG A 26 -2.37 16.57 -7.08
CA ARG A 26 -2.79 16.86 -8.46
C ARG A 26 -3.56 15.71 -9.10
N HIS A 27 -3.15 14.44 -8.87
CA HIS A 27 -3.89 13.28 -9.39
C HIS A 27 -5.22 13.07 -8.67
N MET A 28 -5.30 13.43 -7.40
CA MET A 28 -6.57 13.46 -6.65
C MET A 28 -7.54 14.47 -7.26
N ASP A 29 -7.08 15.70 -7.53
CA ASP A 29 -7.92 16.73 -8.21
C ASP A 29 -8.44 16.23 -9.56
N MET A 30 -7.55 15.61 -10.35
CA MET A 30 -7.95 15.02 -11.64
C MET A 30 -8.96 13.88 -11.47
N ALA A 31 -8.79 13.02 -10.46
CA ALA A 31 -9.70 11.94 -10.15
C ALA A 31 -11.09 12.48 -9.76
N CYS A 32 -11.13 13.48 -8.87
CA CYS A 32 -12.38 14.15 -8.48
C CYS A 32 -13.12 14.74 -9.69
N GLN A 33 -12.41 15.48 -10.55
CA GLN A 33 -12.99 16.11 -11.74
C GLN A 33 -13.53 15.10 -12.75
N ASN A 34 -12.97 13.89 -12.80
CA ASN A 34 -13.40 12.82 -13.71
C ASN A 34 -14.39 11.84 -13.08
N GLY A 35 -14.86 12.08 -11.85
CA GLY A 35 -15.80 11.24 -11.15
C GLY A 35 -15.25 9.82 -10.95
N ILE A 36 -13.99 9.71 -10.51
CA ILE A 36 -13.36 8.46 -10.11
C ILE A 36 -13.79 8.12 -8.69
N ASP A 37 -14.11 6.87 -8.44
CA ASP A 37 -14.56 6.39 -7.13
C ASP A 37 -13.36 5.93 -6.28
N ILE A 38 -12.35 5.30 -6.91
CA ILE A 38 -11.15 4.81 -6.23
C ILE A 38 -9.91 5.22 -7.02
N LEU A 39 -8.99 5.93 -6.38
CA LEU A 39 -7.66 6.23 -6.90
C LEU A 39 -6.63 5.36 -6.18
N LEU A 40 -5.96 4.49 -6.93
CA LEU A 40 -4.84 3.69 -6.45
C LEU A 40 -3.53 4.39 -6.78
N LEU A 41 -2.67 4.56 -5.77
CA LEU A 41 -1.30 5.08 -5.90
C LEU A 41 -0.29 4.00 -5.48
N PRO A 42 0.99 4.10 -5.89
CA PRO A 42 1.98 3.07 -5.62
C PRO A 42 2.30 2.83 -4.15
N GLU A 43 2.92 1.69 -3.86
CA GLU A 43 3.60 1.39 -2.59
C GLU A 43 4.66 2.45 -2.31
N LEU A 44 4.74 2.92 -1.05
CA LEU A 44 5.67 3.99 -0.60
C LEU A 44 5.68 5.20 -1.55
N ALA A 45 4.49 5.58 -2.05
CA ALA A 45 4.33 6.68 -3.00
C ALA A 45 4.78 8.03 -2.42
N VAL A 46 4.66 8.23 -1.11
CA VAL A 46 5.08 9.47 -0.44
C VAL A 46 6.60 9.54 -0.32
N PRO A 47 7.31 8.62 0.35
CA PRO A 47 8.76 8.71 0.56
C PRO A 47 9.60 8.25 -0.64
N GLY A 48 9.11 7.33 -1.45
CA GLY A 48 9.91 6.46 -2.31
C GLY A 48 10.38 5.20 -1.59
N TYR A 49 10.93 4.23 -2.33
CA TYR A 49 11.22 2.90 -1.78
C TYR A 49 12.69 2.71 -1.37
N PHE A 50 13.63 2.96 -2.28
CA PHE A 50 15.06 2.71 -2.06
C PHE A 50 15.74 3.90 -1.40
N LEU A 51 15.60 4.03 -0.08
CA LEU A 51 16.06 5.20 0.68
C LEU A 51 17.25 4.91 1.60
N GLY A 52 17.59 3.64 1.81
CA GLY A 52 18.72 3.27 2.69
C GLY A 52 18.59 3.91 4.06
N ASP A 53 19.63 4.62 4.49
CA ASP A 53 19.70 5.19 5.84
C ASP A 53 18.78 6.42 6.08
N LEU A 54 18.10 6.94 5.04
CA LEU A 54 17.04 7.94 5.26
C LEU A 54 15.91 7.38 6.14
N TRP A 55 15.66 6.08 6.10
CA TRP A 55 14.71 5.42 6.99
C TRP A 55 15.04 5.53 8.48
N GLU A 56 16.25 5.98 8.83
CA GLU A 56 16.69 6.16 10.22
C GLU A 56 16.66 7.64 10.66
N GLN A 57 16.32 8.56 9.76
CA GLN A 57 16.26 9.99 10.06
C GLN A 57 14.85 10.38 10.55
N THR A 58 14.72 10.69 11.83
CA THR A 58 13.44 11.02 12.46
C THR A 58 12.71 12.14 11.74
N ALA A 59 13.40 13.25 11.41
CA ALA A 59 12.80 14.38 10.71
C ALA A 59 12.21 13.98 9.35
N PHE A 60 12.92 13.13 8.57
CA PHE A 60 12.40 12.63 7.30
C PHE A 60 11.13 11.79 7.47
N ILE A 61 11.11 10.96 8.51
CA ILE A 61 9.95 10.11 8.83
C ILE A 61 8.75 10.96 9.25
N GLU A 62 8.98 11.98 10.09
CA GLU A 62 7.96 12.94 10.53
C GLU A 62 7.40 13.73 9.33
N ASP A 63 8.23 14.17 8.40
CA ASP A 63 7.80 14.79 7.15
C ASP A 63 6.91 13.85 6.32
N CYS A 64 7.30 12.57 6.18
CA CYS A 64 6.48 11.59 5.46
C CYS A 64 5.10 11.38 6.12
N ALA A 65 5.02 11.39 7.45
CA ALA A 65 3.76 11.30 8.17
C ALA A 65 2.90 12.54 7.93
N ALA A 66 3.47 13.76 8.08
CA ALA A 66 2.77 15.01 7.84
C ALA A 66 2.21 15.13 6.40
N TYR A 67 2.98 14.72 5.40
CA TYR A 67 2.50 14.65 4.02
C TYR A 67 1.42 13.58 3.81
N GLY A 68 1.46 12.48 4.54
CA GLY A 68 0.37 11.51 4.58
C GLY A 68 -0.93 12.13 5.10
N ASP A 69 -0.84 12.90 6.19
CA ASP A 69 -1.98 13.61 6.78
C ASP A 69 -2.56 14.65 5.82
N GLU A 70 -1.72 15.35 5.03
CA GLU A 70 -2.16 16.28 3.99
C GLU A 70 -3.00 15.59 2.91
N ILE A 71 -2.56 14.39 2.46
CA ILE A 71 -3.30 13.57 1.49
C ILE A 71 -4.65 13.12 2.06
N ILE A 72 -4.66 12.64 3.31
CA ILE A 72 -5.89 12.21 4.00
C ILE A 72 -6.88 13.39 4.09
N ALA A 73 -6.43 14.53 4.59
CA ALA A 73 -7.26 15.72 4.73
C ALA A 73 -7.83 16.20 3.38
N ALA A 74 -7.05 16.11 2.30
CA ALA A 74 -7.50 16.51 0.97
C ALA A 74 -8.71 15.68 0.46
N THR A 75 -8.92 14.46 0.95
CA THR A 75 -10.08 13.64 0.58
C THR A 75 -11.41 14.20 1.09
N GLU A 76 -11.41 15.10 2.07
CA GLU A 76 -12.62 15.75 2.60
C GLU A 76 -13.38 16.53 1.51
N ASN A 77 -12.64 17.11 0.57
CA ASN A 77 -13.21 17.92 -0.51
C ASN A 77 -13.41 17.16 -1.83
N CYS A 78 -13.22 15.86 -1.83
CA CYS A 78 -13.24 15.00 -3.03
C CYS A 78 -14.51 14.14 -3.17
N GLY A 79 -15.62 14.52 -2.51
CA GLY A 79 -16.85 13.74 -2.54
C GLY A 79 -16.64 12.32 -2.01
N GLU A 80 -17.08 11.31 -2.77
CA GLU A 80 -16.92 9.89 -2.39
C GLU A 80 -15.58 9.26 -2.89
N LEU A 81 -14.62 10.05 -3.39
CA LEU A 81 -13.33 9.51 -3.82
C LEU A 81 -12.59 8.84 -2.65
N CYS A 82 -12.34 7.55 -2.79
CA CYS A 82 -11.41 6.82 -1.93
C CYS A 82 -9.99 6.88 -2.53
N VAL A 83 -9.02 7.35 -1.76
CA VAL A 83 -7.61 7.41 -2.16
C VAL A 83 -6.82 6.35 -1.41
N ILE A 84 -6.14 5.47 -2.15
CA ILE A 84 -5.28 4.43 -1.60
C ILE A 84 -3.84 4.74 -1.99
N PHE A 85 -2.97 4.89 -1.00
CA PHE A 85 -1.56 5.25 -1.21
C PHE A 85 -0.62 4.53 -0.24
N GLY A 86 0.61 4.31 -0.68
CA GLY A 86 1.67 3.75 0.16
C GLY A 86 2.47 4.84 0.89
N ASN A 87 2.71 4.64 2.16
CA ASN A 87 3.57 5.49 2.98
C ASN A 87 4.25 4.65 4.07
N ILE A 88 5.21 5.25 4.76
CA ILE A 88 5.72 4.72 6.02
C ILE A 88 4.73 5.04 7.15
N ALA A 89 4.52 4.08 8.04
CA ALA A 89 3.86 4.30 9.32
C ALA A 89 4.82 4.05 10.47
N VAL A 90 4.67 4.77 11.57
CA VAL A 90 5.55 4.66 12.75
C VAL A 90 4.71 4.48 14.01
N ASP A 91 5.07 3.50 14.82
CA ASP A 91 4.56 3.35 16.17
C ASP A 91 5.65 3.77 17.17
N ASN A 92 5.56 4.99 17.66
CA ASN A 92 6.51 5.55 18.62
C ASN A 92 6.37 4.95 20.04
N SER A 93 5.29 4.21 20.32
CA SER A 93 5.10 3.51 21.58
C SER A 93 5.82 2.16 21.64
N LYS A 94 6.23 1.65 20.48
CA LYS A 94 6.90 0.37 20.31
C LYS A 94 8.36 0.55 19.89
N ARG A 95 9.21 -0.32 20.39
CA ARG A 95 10.63 -0.36 20.04
C ARG A 95 10.99 -1.73 19.49
N ASN A 96 11.86 -1.73 18.49
CA ASN A 96 12.56 -2.94 18.03
C ASN A 96 13.69 -3.30 19.02
N GLU A 97 14.28 -4.48 18.86
CA GLU A 97 15.39 -4.95 19.70
C GLU A 97 16.60 -3.99 19.72
N ASP A 98 16.79 -3.22 18.65
CA ASP A 98 17.83 -2.21 18.51
C ASP A 98 17.46 -0.83 19.13
N GLY A 99 16.30 -0.73 19.80
CA GLY A 99 15.81 0.48 20.46
C GLY A 99 15.16 1.51 19.55
N ARG A 100 15.10 1.29 18.23
CA ARG A 100 14.46 2.21 17.28
C ARG A 100 12.93 2.11 17.35
N ALA A 101 12.25 3.22 17.03
CA ALA A 101 10.80 3.23 16.84
C ALA A 101 10.41 2.24 15.75
N ARG A 102 9.28 1.56 15.97
CA ARG A 102 8.80 0.55 15.03
C ARG A 102 8.21 1.21 13.79
N LYS A 103 8.70 0.82 12.63
CA LYS A 103 8.30 1.33 11.32
C LYS A 103 7.64 0.25 10.49
N TYR A 104 6.66 0.62 9.68
CA TYR A 104 5.91 -0.28 8.81
C TYR A 104 5.90 0.26 7.37
N ASN A 105 6.10 -0.60 6.39
CA ASN A 105 5.68 -0.34 5.03
C ASN A 105 4.17 -0.55 5.00
N ALA A 106 3.43 0.53 4.77
CA ALA A 106 2.00 0.55 5.00
C ALA A 106 1.20 1.08 3.80
N ALA A 107 -0.02 0.57 3.63
CA ALA A 107 -1.02 1.13 2.74
C ALA A 107 -2.09 1.84 3.55
N PHE A 108 -2.38 3.07 3.16
CA PHE A 108 -3.43 3.91 3.70
C PHE A 108 -4.58 3.98 2.72
N ALA A 109 -5.80 3.90 3.21
CA ALA A 109 -7.00 4.17 2.44
C ALA A 109 -7.76 5.30 3.13
N ALA A 110 -8.04 6.38 2.42
CA ALA A 110 -8.68 7.56 2.98
C ALA A 110 -9.92 7.97 2.17
N GLN A 111 -10.98 8.37 2.87
CA GLN A 111 -12.22 8.85 2.29
C GLN A 111 -12.86 9.87 3.25
N HIS A 112 -13.40 10.98 2.74
CA HIS A 112 -14.05 12.02 3.55
C HIS A 112 -13.16 12.58 4.69
N GLY A 113 -11.88 12.77 4.44
CA GLY A 113 -10.91 13.28 5.43
C GLY A 113 -10.53 12.28 6.52
N LYS A 114 -10.88 10.98 6.37
CA LYS A 114 -10.66 9.95 7.39
C LYS A 114 -10.01 8.71 6.81
N LEU A 115 -9.21 8.04 7.62
CA LEU A 115 -8.68 6.72 7.30
C LEU A 115 -9.78 5.65 7.42
N LEU A 116 -9.73 4.70 6.49
CA LEU A 116 -10.53 3.49 6.52
C LEU A 116 -9.71 2.37 7.18
N THR A 117 -10.36 1.62 8.07
CA THR A 117 -9.72 0.46 8.75
C THR A 117 -10.55 -0.80 8.55
N ASN A 118 -9.88 -1.95 8.57
CA ASN A 118 -10.56 -3.25 8.62
C ASN A 118 -10.79 -3.77 10.06
N GLY A 119 -10.34 -3.00 11.07
CA GLY A 119 -10.54 -3.30 12.49
C GLY A 119 -9.73 -4.50 13.02
N THR A 120 -8.83 -5.09 12.26
CA THR A 120 -8.07 -6.29 12.69
C THR A 120 -6.80 -5.94 13.44
N LEU A 121 -6.22 -4.78 13.18
CA LEU A 121 -5.01 -4.24 13.78
C LEU A 121 -5.34 -3.06 14.72
N PRO A 122 -4.44 -2.72 15.65
CA PRO A 122 -4.56 -1.51 16.46
C PRO A 122 -4.16 -0.24 15.68
N TYR A 123 -4.23 -0.27 14.36
CA TYR A 123 -3.81 0.78 13.45
C TYR A 123 -4.86 1.01 12.36
N ASP A 124 -4.91 2.24 11.84
CA ASP A 124 -5.78 2.64 10.74
C ASP A 124 -5.07 2.55 9.37
N PHE A 125 -4.20 1.54 9.21
CA PHE A 125 -3.49 1.24 7.96
C PHE A 125 -3.27 -0.27 7.80
N ILE A 126 -3.00 -0.69 6.57
CA ILE A 126 -2.67 -2.08 6.25
C ILE A 126 -1.15 -2.24 6.26
N VAL A 127 -0.67 -3.23 7.01
CA VAL A 127 0.76 -3.54 7.15
C VAL A 127 1.17 -4.58 6.11
N LYS A 128 2.28 -4.35 5.41
CA LYS A 128 2.88 -5.32 4.48
C LYS A 128 3.23 -6.62 5.20
N ASN A 129 2.77 -7.73 4.63
CA ASN A 129 3.00 -9.06 5.19
C ASN A 129 4.34 -9.67 4.75
N ALA A 130 4.62 -9.62 3.45
CA ALA A 130 5.83 -10.18 2.87
C ALA A 130 6.89 -9.08 2.68
N LEU A 131 7.91 -9.08 3.53
CA LEU A 131 9.04 -8.16 3.45
C LEU A 131 10.15 -8.82 2.61
N PRO A 132 10.37 -8.42 1.35
CA PRO A 132 11.44 -8.98 0.54
C PRO A 132 12.81 -8.60 1.11
N ASN A 133 13.71 -9.58 1.15
CA ASN A 133 15.08 -9.42 1.65
C ASN A 133 16.06 -10.20 0.76
N TYR A 134 15.99 -9.91 -0.54
CA TYR A 134 16.79 -10.53 -1.58
C TYR A 134 17.10 -9.52 -2.70
N ARG A 135 18.23 -9.69 -3.40
CA ARG A 135 18.74 -8.79 -4.43
C ARG A 135 18.86 -7.35 -3.90
N GLU A 136 18.13 -6.40 -4.53
CA GLU A 136 18.08 -4.99 -4.15
C GLU A 136 17.28 -4.69 -2.88
N PHE A 137 16.46 -5.65 -2.41
CA PHE A 137 15.55 -5.45 -1.28
C PHE A 137 16.20 -5.78 0.05
N ASP A 138 15.98 -4.92 1.05
CA ASP A 138 16.40 -5.08 2.44
C ASP A 138 15.32 -4.63 3.45
N ASP A 139 14.06 -4.93 3.13
CA ASP A 139 12.88 -4.48 3.89
C ASP A 139 12.94 -4.86 5.37
N ASN A 140 13.45 -6.05 5.70
CA ASN A 140 13.56 -6.51 7.09
C ASN A 140 14.51 -5.65 7.95
N ARG A 141 15.40 -4.88 7.32
CA ARG A 141 16.29 -3.94 8.02
C ARG A 141 15.51 -2.72 8.54
N HIS A 142 14.45 -2.34 7.86
CA HIS A 142 13.79 -1.07 8.07
C HIS A 142 12.36 -1.21 8.62
N PHE A 143 11.66 -2.28 8.25
CA PHE A 143 10.24 -2.43 8.52
C PHE A 143 9.92 -3.66 9.37
N TYR A 144 8.91 -3.51 10.21
CA TYR A 144 8.30 -4.60 10.98
C TYR A 144 7.13 -5.18 10.18
N GLY A 145 7.18 -6.49 9.94
CA GLY A 145 6.20 -7.15 9.07
C GLY A 145 4.93 -7.59 9.81
N LEU A 146 3.85 -7.77 9.04
CA LEU A 146 2.57 -8.23 9.58
C LEU A 146 2.68 -9.58 10.30
N ARG A 147 3.56 -10.49 9.86
CA ARG A 147 3.78 -11.79 10.53
C ARG A 147 4.32 -11.65 11.93
N GLN A 148 5.27 -10.75 12.12
CA GLN A 148 5.84 -10.47 13.45
C GLN A 148 4.79 -9.80 14.35
N LEU A 149 4.02 -8.86 13.80
CA LEU A 149 2.93 -8.21 14.50
C LEU A 149 1.82 -9.20 14.90
N ALA A 150 1.48 -10.16 14.05
CA ALA A 150 0.50 -11.20 14.34
C ALA A 150 0.92 -12.06 15.54
N LEU A 151 2.20 -12.44 15.60
CA LEU A 151 2.74 -13.18 16.75
C LEU A 151 2.66 -12.36 18.04
N GLU A 152 2.99 -11.08 18.00
CA GLU A 152 2.90 -10.18 19.16
C GLU A 152 1.45 -10.00 19.66
N LEU A 153 0.50 -9.99 18.74
CA LEU A 153 -0.92 -9.85 19.05
C LEU A 153 -1.60 -11.18 19.41
N ASP A 154 -0.88 -12.30 19.42
CA ASP A 154 -1.42 -13.66 19.58
C ASP A 154 -2.56 -13.95 18.58
N LYS A 155 -2.36 -13.54 17.33
CA LYS A 155 -3.32 -13.73 16.23
C LYS A 155 -2.76 -14.56 15.09
N GLN A 156 -3.64 -15.28 14.41
CA GLN A 156 -3.30 -15.93 13.16
C GLN A 156 -3.16 -14.87 12.04
N VAL A 157 -2.01 -14.83 11.37
CA VAL A 157 -1.74 -13.83 10.32
C VAL A 157 -2.79 -13.88 9.19
N ALA A 158 -3.32 -15.06 8.86
CA ALA A 158 -4.38 -15.21 7.87
C ALA A 158 -5.65 -14.44 8.25
N GLY A 159 -6.01 -14.41 9.52
CA GLY A 159 -7.17 -13.67 10.03
C GLY A 159 -7.03 -12.14 10.01
N LEU A 160 -5.81 -11.63 9.83
CA LEU A 160 -5.53 -10.18 9.73
C LEU A 160 -5.75 -9.64 8.31
N HIS A 161 -5.77 -10.51 7.30
CA HIS A 161 -6.06 -10.14 5.92
C HIS A 161 -7.58 -10.01 5.70
N GLN A 162 -8.14 -8.90 6.17
CA GLN A 162 -9.57 -8.58 5.99
C GLN A 162 -9.74 -7.45 4.99
N PRO A 163 -10.84 -7.46 4.19
CA PRO A 163 -11.10 -6.36 3.27
C PRO A 163 -11.45 -5.06 4.01
N LEU A 164 -11.15 -3.93 3.37
CA LEU A 164 -11.65 -2.62 3.74
C LEU A 164 -13.03 -2.40 3.13
N THR A 165 -13.89 -1.63 3.80
CA THR A 165 -15.16 -1.18 3.25
C THR A 165 -15.01 0.25 2.73
N VAL A 166 -15.32 0.45 1.45
CA VAL A 166 -15.32 1.75 0.77
C VAL A 166 -16.75 2.08 0.34
N THR A 167 -17.15 3.32 0.45
CA THR A 167 -18.45 3.80 -0.05
C THR A 167 -18.29 4.40 -1.44
N ALA A 168 -19.14 3.99 -2.39
CA ALA A 168 -19.22 4.55 -3.73
C ALA A 168 -20.67 4.56 -4.21
N HIS A 169 -21.16 5.69 -4.70
CA HIS A 169 -22.55 5.86 -5.17
C HIS A 169 -23.62 5.46 -4.13
N GLY A 170 -23.34 5.68 -2.85
CA GLY A 170 -24.22 5.30 -1.75
C GLY A 170 -24.27 3.80 -1.44
N GLU A 171 -23.45 3.00 -2.12
CA GLU A 171 -23.28 1.56 -1.86
C GLU A 171 -21.91 1.28 -1.24
N THR A 172 -21.72 0.13 -0.62
CA THR A 172 -20.44 -0.28 -0.04
C THR A 172 -19.79 -1.36 -0.90
N VAL A 173 -18.46 -1.25 -1.07
CA VAL A 173 -17.64 -2.22 -1.80
C VAL A 173 -16.53 -2.70 -0.87
N LYS A 174 -16.30 -4.01 -0.81
CA LYS A 174 -15.23 -4.62 0.00
C LYS A 174 -13.96 -4.79 -0.83
N LEU A 175 -12.92 -4.02 -0.47
CA LEU A 175 -11.62 -4.05 -1.14
C LEU A 175 -10.62 -4.92 -0.39
N GLY A 176 -10.04 -5.90 -1.04
CA GLY A 176 -8.88 -6.64 -0.58
C GLY A 176 -7.60 -5.90 -0.96
N LEU A 177 -7.00 -5.17 -0.02
CA LEU A 177 -5.79 -4.37 -0.25
C LEU A 177 -4.52 -5.14 0.11
N MET A 178 -3.55 -5.12 -0.80
CA MET A 178 -2.24 -5.80 -0.69
C MET A 178 -1.11 -4.85 -1.10
N LEU A 179 0.07 -5.11 -0.52
CA LEU A 179 1.29 -4.37 -0.87
C LEU A 179 2.27 -5.29 -1.60
N CYS A 180 2.51 -5.00 -2.88
CA CYS A 180 3.55 -5.55 -3.74
C CYS A 180 3.77 -7.07 -3.58
N GLU A 181 4.75 -7.45 -2.77
CA GLU A 181 5.18 -8.84 -2.57
C GLU A 181 4.07 -9.72 -1.98
N ASP A 182 3.08 -9.16 -1.29
CA ASP A 182 1.93 -9.90 -0.75
C ASP A 182 1.11 -10.61 -1.83
N GLY A 183 1.12 -10.07 -3.05
CA GLY A 183 0.46 -10.66 -4.20
C GLY A 183 1.29 -11.70 -4.97
N TRP A 184 2.58 -11.88 -4.64
CA TRP A 184 3.47 -12.84 -5.29
C TRP A 184 3.43 -14.21 -4.61
N THR A 185 2.38 -14.97 -4.85
CA THR A 185 2.03 -16.18 -4.07
C THR A 185 2.86 -17.41 -4.36
N GLU A 186 3.56 -17.49 -5.51
CA GLU A 186 4.27 -18.70 -5.96
C GLU A 186 5.31 -19.25 -4.96
N ASN A 187 5.91 -18.36 -4.13
CA ASN A 187 7.00 -18.71 -3.22
C ASN A 187 6.65 -18.48 -1.74
N TYR A 188 5.39 -18.20 -1.43
CA TYR A 188 4.94 -17.90 -0.09
C TYR A 188 3.93 -18.91 0.42
N PHE A 189 3.97 -19.17 1.71
CA PHE A 189 3.04 -20.07 2.37
C PHE A 189 1.60 -19.54 2.42
N LEU A 190 1.44 -18.22 2.45
CA LEU A 190 0.14 -17.55 2.44
C LEU A 190 -0.22 -17.09 1.04
N ASP A 191 -1.42 -17.44 0.60
CA ASP A 191 -2.04 -16.92 -0.62
C ASP A 191 -2.95 -15.75 -0.24
N VAL A 192 -2.36 -14.55 -0.13
CA VAL A 192 -3.06 -13.34 0.35
C VAL A 192 -4.25 -12.97 -0.55
N PRO A 193 -4.15 -12.99 -1.90
CA PRO A 193 -5.31 -12.79 -2.77
C PRO A 193 -6.47 -13.73 -2.46
N GLN A 194 -6.20 -15.01 -2.28
CA GLN A 194 -7.20 -16.02 -1.97
C GLN A 194 -7.84 -15.79 -0.60
N LEU A 195 -7.03 -15.45 0.41
CA LEU A 195 -7.52 -15.15 1.77
C LEU A 195 -8.47 -13.95 1.76
N LEU A 196 -8.10 -12.86 1.10
CA LEU A 196 -8.94 -11.67 1.00
C LEU A 196 -10.28 -11.98 0.31
N ALA A 197 -10.27 -12.78 -0.77
CA ALA A 197 -11.50 -13.22 -1.43
C ALA A 197 -12.36 -14.10 -0.52
N GLN A 198 -11.76 -15.04 0.22
CA GLN A 198 -12.46 -15.89 1.21
C GLN A 198 -13.08 -15.07 2.36
N HIS A 199 -12.45 -13.94 2.71
CA HIS A 199 -12.98 -13.01 3.71
C HIS A 199 -13.97 -11.99 3.13
N GLY A 200 -14.38 -12.19 1.88
CA GLY A 200 -15.47 -11.46 1.25
C GLY A 200 -15.06 -10.20 0.49
N ALA A 201 -13.77 -10.06 0.10
CA ALA A 201 -13.40 -9.02 -0.85
C ALA A 201 -14.13 -9.22 -2.19
N GLU A 202 -14.56 -8.11 -2.78
CA GLU A 202 -15.24 -8.07 -4.09
C GLU A 202 -14.30 -7.58 -5.19
N LEU A 203 -13.20 -6.93 -4.79
CA LEU A 203 -12.14 -6.44 -5.65
C LEU A 203 -10.80 -6.54 -4.93
N LEU A 204 -9.77 -7.02 -5.61
CA LEU A 204 -8.40 -7.03 -5.12
C LEU A 204 -7.63 -5.84 -5.67
N CYS A 205 -6.91 -5.15 -4.80
CA CYS A 205 -6.03 -4.02 -5.13
C CYS A 205 -4.61 -4.31 -4.64
N ASN A 206 -3.65 -4.29 -5.55
CA ASN A 206 -2.23 -4.42 -5.21
C ASN A 206 -1.50 -3.13 -5.58
N ILE A 207 -1.01 -2.41 -4.59
CA ILE A 207 -0.13 -1.25 -4.78
C ILE A 207 1.32 -1.70 -4.68
N SER A 208 2.15 -1.28 -5.64
CA SER A 208 3.49 -1.85 -5.81
C SER A 208 4.55 -0.81 -6.13
N CYS A 209 5.78 -1.13 -5.72
CA CYS A 209 7.01 -0.53 -6.22
C CYS A 209 7.93 -1.65 -6.75
N SER A 210 7.44 -2.39 -7.73
CA SER A 210 8.12 -3.57 -8.26
C SER A 210 9.05 -3.19 -9.40
N PRO A 211 10.39 -3.48 -9.31
CA PRO A 211 11.38 -3.02 -10.27
C PRO A 211 11.18 -3.63 -11.65
N PHE A 212 11.66 -2.93 -12.67
CA PHE A 212 11.69 -3.42 -14.04
C PHE A 212 12.80 -4.47 -14.21
N SER A 213 12.46 -5.55 -14.89
CA SER A 213 13.44 -6.49 -15.45
C SER A 213 12.88 -7.13 -16.73
N ILE A 214 13.76 -7.66 -17.57
CA ILE A 214 13.34 -8.32 -18.82
C ILE A 214 12.34 -9.44 -18.50
N ASN A 215 11.24 -9.50 -19.26
CA ASN A 215 10.12 -10.46 -19.11
C ASN A 215 9.33 -10.39 -17.80
N LYS A 216 9.64 -9.47 -16.89
CA LYS A 216 8.90 -9.37 -15.62
C LYS A 216 7.42 -9.00 -15.81
N ASN A 217 7.11 -8.21 -16.83
CA ASN A 217 5.73 -7.85 -17.13
C ASN A 217 4.89 -9.08 -17.52
N SER A 218 5.41 -9.95 -18.37
CA SER A 218 4.74 -11.22 -18.71
C SER A 218 4.55 -12.12 -17.49
N LYS A 219 5.54 -12.16 -16.59
CA LYS A 219 5.42 -12.87 -15.31
C LYS A 219 4.33 -12.25 -14.42
N ARG A 220 4.24 -10.91 -14.32
CA ARG A 220 3.16 -10.22 -13.59
C ARG A 220 1.79 -10.60 -14.12
N HIS A 221 1.57 -10.47 -15.44
CA HIS A 221 0.28 -10.80 -16.06
C HIS A 221 -0.14 -12.23 -15.79
N ARG A 222 0.78 -13.19 -15.93
CA ARG A 222 0.51 -14.60 -15.64
C ARG A 222 0.13 -14.82 -14.19
N LEU A 223 0.91 -14.27 -13.27
CA LEU A 223 0.78 -14.52 -11.83
C LEU A 223 -0.48 -13.83 -11.25
N PHE A 224 -0.64 -12.54 -11.50
CA PHE A 224 -1.81 -11.80 -11.00
C PHE A 224 -3.10 -12.17 -11.74
N GLY A 225 -3.03 -12.55 -13.03
CA GLY A 225 -4.15 -13.12 -13.75
C GLY A 225 -4.59 -14.46 -13.17
N SER A 226 -3.65 -15.34 -12.84
CA SER A 226 -3.94 -16.62 -12.15
C SER A 226 -4.53 -16.38 -10.75
N ALA A 227 -4.00 -15.40 -10.00
CA ALA A 227 -4.53 -15.04 -8.69
C ALA A 227 -5.98 -14.54 -8.76
N ALA A 228 -6.30 -13.65 -9.72
CA ALA A 228 -7.65 -13.16 -9.94
C ALA A 228 -8.63 -14.30 -10.33
N GLN A 229 -8.20 -15.18 -11.24
CA GLN A 229 -9.00 -16.36 -11.63
C GLN A 229 -9.28 -17.27 -10.44
N LYS A 230 -8.26 -17.57 -9.64
CA LYS A 230 -8.38 -18.43 -8.45
C LYS A 230 -9.25 -17.81 -7.38
N ALA A 231 -9.14 -16.50 -7.17
CA ALA A 231 -9.97 -15.75 -6.24
C ALA A 231 -11.42 -15.57 -6.74
N GLY A 232 -11.65 -15.65 -8.06
CA GLY A 232 -12.97 -15.44 -8.68
C GLY A 232 -13.44 -14.00 -8.71
N ILE A 233 -12.55 -13.03 -8.44
CA ILE A 233 -12.86 -11.60 -8.39
C ILE A 233 -11.79 -10.78 -9.14
N PRO A 234 -12.10 -9.57 -9.62
CA PRO A 234 -11.14 -8.71 -10.31
C PRO A 234 -9.93 -8.36 -9.44
N LEU A 235 -8.77 -8.17 -10.07
CA LEU A 235 -7.55 -7.69 -9.43
C LEU A 235 -6.98 -6.50 -10.21
N ILE A 236 -6.72 -5.41 -9.51
CA ILE A 236 -6.07 -4.22 -10.05
C ILE A 236 -4.66 -4.10 -9.47
N TYR A 237 -3.71 -3.87 -10.35
CA TYR A 237 -2.30 -3.73 -10.00
C TYR A 237 -1.80 -2.33 -10.38
N CYS A 238 -1.40 -1.55 -9.38
CA CYS A 238 -0.83 -0.22 -9.56
C CYS A 238 0.65 -0.22 -9.20
N ASN A 239 1.52 0.15 -10.13
CA ASN A 239 2.97 0.23 -9.91
C ASN A 239 3.48 1.66 -10.06
N ASN A 240 4.59 1.99 -9.41
CA ASN A 240 5.29 3.23 -9.68
C ASN A 240 5.95 3.20 -11.07
N VAL A 241 6.29 4.39 -11.56
CA VAL A 241 7.17 4.59 -12.71
C VAL A 241 8.34 5.47 -12.31
N GLY A 242 9.34 5.57 -13.17
CA GLY A 242 10.55 6.35 -12.92
C GLY A 242 11.69 5.51 -12.34
N ILE A 243 12.80 6.19 -12.08
CA ILE A 243 14.03 5.58 -11.58
C ILE A 243 14.12 5.82 -10.08
N GLN A 244 14.25 4.74 -9.31
CA GLN A 244 14.59 4.81 -7.90
C GLN A 244 15.91 4.06 -7.67
N ASN A 245 16.84 4.70 -6.97
CA ASN A 245 18.16 4.16 -6.72
C ASN A 245 18.62 4.62 -5.32
N ASN A 246 19.16 3.69 -4.54
CA ASN A 246 19.73 3.95 -3.22
C ASN A 246 21.26 4.00 -3.23
N GLY A 247 21.87 4.14 -4.42
CA GLY A 247 23.33 4.11 -4.57
C GLY A 247 23.97 2.72 -4.53
N LYS A 248 23.18 1.67 -4.47
CA LYS A 248 23.63 0.28 -4.62
C LYS A 248 23.45 -0.11 -6.09
N ASN A 249 24.47 0.06 -6.90
CA ASN A 249 24.55 -0.46 -8.26
C ASN A 249 25.44 -1.68 -8.29
#